data_8e13e1fe62b3ad2ae10c2d3f667b7805
#
_entry.id   8e13e1fe62b3ad2ae10c2d3f667b7805
#
_cell.length_a   1.000
_cell.length_b   1.000
_cell.length_c   1.000
_cell.angle_alpha   90.00
_cell.angle_beta   90.00
_cell.angle_gamma   90.00
#
_symmetry.space_group_name_H-M   'P 1'
#
loop_
_entity.id
_entity.type
_entity.pdbx_description
1 polymer ?
#
loop_
_entity_poly.entity_id
_entity_poly.type
_entity_poly.pdbx_seq_one_letter_code
_entity_poly.pdbx_strand_id
1 'polypeptide(L)'
;VMIKAVVGANWGDEGKGKITDMLAQEADIIVRFQGGANAGHTIVNDYGKFALHTLPSGVFYNHTTSVIGNGVALNIPVFFKEYNEVVSRGVPAPKIMISDRAQIVMPYHILFDQYEEERLGGKSFGSTKSGIAPFYSDKYAKIGFQVNELFHDDSLREKVERVVETKNILLEHLYHKPLLNADEIFAELMKYKEMVAPYVGDVSLFLWNALKEGKEILLEGQLGSLKDPDHGIYPMVTSSSTLAAYGAIGAGVPPYEIKKVITVCKAYSSAVGAGAFVSEIFGEEADELRRRGGDGGEYGATTGRPRRMGWFDCCLLYTSDAAD
;
A
#
# COMPACT_ATOMS: atom_id res chain seq x y z
N VAL A 1 -11.44 0.35 -24.48
CA VAL A 1 -11.14 -0.51 -23.34
C VAL A 1 -9.68 -0.34 -22.97
N MET A 2 -9.39 0.08 -21.74
CA MET A 2 -8.02 0.40 -21.43
C MET A 2 -7.73 0.20 -19.95
N ILE A 3 -6.64 -0.49 -19.63
CA ILE A 3 -6.06 -0.42 -18.31
C ILE A 3 -5.08 0.76 -18.29
N LYS A 4 -5.30 1.67 -17.34
CA LYS A 4 -4.41 2.77 -17.01
C LYS A 4 -3.76 2.49 -15.66
N ALA A 5 -2.48 2.76 -15.51
CA ALA A 5 -1.79 2.66 -14.22
C ALA A 5 -1.33 4.04 -13.76
N VAL A 6 -1.63 4.40 -12.51
CA VAL A 6 -1.15 5.64 -11.88
C VAL A 6 -0.04 5.28 -10.90
N VAL A 7 1.15 5.81 -11.13
CA VAL A 7 2.36 5.54 -10.32
C VAL A 7 3.08 6.82 -9.98
N GLY A 8 3.99 6.76 -9.01
CA GLY A 8 4.78 7.91 -8.57
C GLY A 8 6.19 7.91 -9.16
N ALA A 9 6.66 9.09 -9.57
CA ALA A 9 7.99 9.27 -10.15
C ALA A 9 9.11 9.26 -9.11
N ASN A 10 8.85 9.71 -7.89
CA ASN A 10 9.87 10.02 -6.89
C ASN A 10 9.77 9.09 -5.66
N TRP A 11 9.54 9.68 -4.48
CA TRP A 11 9.51 8.97 -3.19
C TRP A 11 8.12 8.57 -2.71
N GLY A 12 7.04 8.96 -3.43
CA GLY A 12 5.68 8.55 -3.10
C GLY A 12 4.73 9.65 -2.64
N ASP A 13 5.21 10.87 -2.52
CA ASP A 13 4.43 12.04 -2.04
C ASP A 13 3.94 12.93 -3.19
N GLU A 14 3.80 12.40 -4.39
CA GLU A 14 3.53 13.18 -5.60
C GLU A 14 2.07 13.61 -5.72
N GLY A 15 1.17 13.12 -4.87
CA GLY A 15 -0.25 13.42 -4.95
C GLY A 15 -1.03 12.49 -5.87
N LYS A 16 -0.60 11.24 -5.98
CA LYS A 16 -1.31 10.19 -6.76
C LYS A 16 -2.78 10.06 -6.40
N GLY A 17 -3.13 10.20 -5.11
CA GLY A 17 -4.52 10.13 -4.67
C GLY A 17 -5.43 11.15 -5.35
N LYS A 18 -4.96 12.39 -5.51
CA LYS A 18 -5.72 13.44 -6.21
C LYS A 18 -5.92 13.10 -7.69
N ILE A 19 -4.87 12.62 -8.34
CA ILE A 19 -4.93 12.23 -9.76
C ILE A 19 -5.84 11.02 -9.95
N THR A 20 -5.74 10.02 -9.07
CA THR A 20 -6.61 8.85 -9.10
C THR A 20 -8.07 9.23 -8.87
N ASP A 21 -8.35 10.12 -7.92
CA ASP A 21 -9.70 10.60 -7.65
C ASP A 21 -10.31 11.30 -8.88
N MET A 22 -9.54 12.17 -9.54
CA MET A 22 -9.96 12.79 -10.80
C MET A 22 -10.28 11.76 -11.89
N LEU A 23 -9.43 10.75 -12.05
CA LEU A 23 -9.60 9.71 -13.07
C LEU A 23 -10.69 8.69 -12.70
N ALA A 24 -11.00 8.56 -11.42
CA ALA A 24 -12.04 7.67 -10.91
C ALA A 24 -13.43 8.00 -11.46
N GLN A 25 -13.67 9.24 -11.83
CA GLN A 25 -14.94 9.68 -12.41
C GLN A 25 -15.27 8.91 -13.72
N GLU A 26 -14.25 8.55 -14.47
CA GLU A 26 -14.39 7.85 -15.75
C GLU A 26 -14.06 6.35 -15.66
N ALA A 27 -13.66 5.87 -14.49
CA ALA A 27 -13.27 4.47 -14.29
C ALA A 27 -14.43 3.62 -13.76
N ASP A 28 -14.59 2.44 -14.28
CA ASP A 28 -15.55 1.45 -13.77
C ASP A 28 -14.98 0.67 -12.58
N ILE A 29 -13.67 0.45 -12.59
CA ILE A 29 -12.96 -0.34 -11.59
C ILE A 29 -11.65 0.34 -11.22
N ILE A 30 -11.36 0.43 -9.91
CA ILE A 30 -10.06 0.88 -9.39
C ILE A 30 -9.45 -0.23 -8.56
N VAL A 31 -8.20 -0.59 -8.87
CA VAL A 31 -7.48 -1.69 -8.25
C VAL A 31 -6.23 -1.18 -7.54
N ARG A 32 -6.14 -1.40 -6.23
CA ARG A 32 -4.86 -1.36 -5.50
C ARG A 32 -4.11 -2.65 -5.79
N PHE A 33 -2.87 -2.56 -6.27
CA PHE A 33 -2.13 -3.73 -6.75
C PHE A 33 -0.84 -4.02 -5.95
N GLN A 34 -0.38 -3.13 -5.07
CA GLN A 34 0.81 -3.33 -4.26
C GLN A 34 0.78 -2.46 -2.99
N GLY A 35 1.73 -2.72 -2.08
CA GLY A 35 1.82 -1.99 -0.83
C GLY A 35 0.69 -2.32 0.15
N GLY A 36 0.56 -1.54 1.18
CA GLY A 36 -0.44 -1.74 2.22
C GLY A 36 -0.75 -0.44 2.96
N ALA A 37 -0.93 -0.51 4.27
CA ALA A 37 -1.28 0.63 5.11
C ALA A 37 -0.09 1.54 5.49
N ASN A 38 1.09 1.32 4.90
CA ASN A 38 2.31 2.09 5.19
C ASN A 38 2.35 3.48 4.57
N ALA A 39 1.56 3.74 3.54
CA ALA A 39 1.46 5.05 2.93
C ALA A 39 0.02 5.52 2.87
N GLY A 40 -0.20 6.77 3.25
CA GLY A 40 -1.52 7.39 3.17
C GLY A 40 -1.61 8.36 2.00
N HIS A 41 -2.82 8.52 1.47
CA HIS A 41 -3.14 9.57 0.52
C HIS A 41 -4.36 10.36 1.01
N THR A 42 -4.32 11.66 0.81
CA THR A 42 -5.39 12.56 1.23
C THR A 42 -6.29 12.89 0.05
N ILE A 43 -7.60 12.72 0.25
CA ILE A 43 -8.64 13.11 -0.71
C ILE A 43 -9.51 14.14 -0.04
N VAL A 44 -9.83 15.22 -0.78
CA VAL A 44 -10.75 16.27 -0.37
C VAL A 44 -11.88 16.34 -1.39
N ASN A 45 -13.11 16.13 -0.94
CA ASN A 45 -14.30 16.13 -1.77
C ASN A 45 -15.52 16.69 -0.98
N ASP A 46 -16.71 16.58 -1.54
CA ASP A 46 -17.96 17.07 -0.92
C ASP A 46 -18.29 16.39 0.41
N TYR A 47 -17.78 15.19 0.66
CA TYR A 47 -17.93 14.48 1.95
C TYR A 47 -16.92 14.94 3.01
N GLY A 48 -15.92 15.72 2.62
CA GLY A 48 -14.90 16.27 3.50
C GLY A 48 -13.48 15.78 3.15
N LYS A 49 -12.59 15.84 4.14
CA LYS A 49 -11.19 15.42 4.02
C LYS A 49 -11.01 14.02 4.59
N PHE A 50 -10.43 13.14 3.80
CA PHE A 50 -10.13 11.75 4.16
C PHE A 50 -8.64 11.45 3.98
N ALA A 51 -8.05 10.74 4.94
CA ALA A 51 -6.73 10.15 4.81
C ALA A 51 -6.89 8.63 4.68
N LEU A 52 -6.80 8.13 3.45
CA LEU A 52 -6.92 6.70 3.14
C LEU A 52 -5.55 6.06 3.04
N HIS A 53 -5.42 4.81 3.54
CA HIS A 53 -4.19 4.02 3.49
C HIS A 53 -4.36 2.79 2.59
N THR A 54 -5.47 2.08 2.72
CA THR A 54 -5.71 0.82 2.02
C THR A 54 -6.86 0.91 1.02
N LEU A 55 -7.91 1.66 1.34
CA LEU A 55 -9.04 1.83 0.43
C LEU A 55 -8.61 2.48 -0.89
N PRO A 56 -9.06 1.95 -2.04
CA PRO A 56 -8.93 2.65 -3.32
C PRO A 56 -9.62 4.01 -3.32
N SER A 57 -9.09 4.94 -4.09
CA SER A 57 -9.64 6.31 -4.20
C SER A 57 -11.05 6.37 -4.80
N GLY A 58 -11.48 5.30 -5.49
CA GLY A 58 -12.80 5.21 -6.12
C GLY A 58 -13.97 4.97 -5.19
N VAL A 59 -13.75 4.77 -3.88
CA VAL A 59 -14.82 4.47 -2.91
C VAL A 59 -15.87 5.57 -2.78
N PHE A 60 -15.59 6.77 -3.23
CA PHE A 60 -16.51 7.91 -3.23
C PHE A 60 -17.50 7.94 -4.41
N TYR A 61 -17.34 7.04 -5.38
CA TYR A 61 -18.16 7.00 -6.60
C TYR A 61 -19.01 5.72 -6.65
N ASN A 62 -20.33 5.89 -6.75
CA ASN A 62 -21.29 4.78 -6.74
C ASN A 62 -21.16 3.82 -7.95
N HIS A 63 -20.65 4.32 -9.09
CA HIS A 63 -20.48 3.51 -10.29
C HIS A 63 -19.22 2.67 -10.28
N THR A 64 -18.28 2.95 -9.36
CA THR A 64 -16.96 2.34 -9.33
C THR A 64 -16.93 1.14 -8.39
N THR A 65 -16.34 0.03 -8.85
CA THR A 65 -15.96 -1.08 -7.98
C THR A 65 -14.52 -0.89 -7.53
N SER A 66 -14.29 -0.92 -6.23
CA SER A 66 -12.98 -0.78 -5.59
C SER A 66 -12.42 -2.15 -5.25
N VAL A 67 -11.25 -2.46 -5.80
CA VAL A 67 -10.65 -3.79 -5.75
C VAL A 67 -9.32 -3.78 -4.99
N ILE A 68 -9.17 -4.74 -4.10
CA ILE A 68 -7.88 -5.09 -3.49
C ILE A 68 -7.30 -6.27 -4.25
N GLY A 69 -6.26 -6.00 -5.03
CA GLY A 69 -5.56 -7.00 -5.83
C GLY A 69 -4.67 -7.93 -5.00
N ASN A 70 -4.26 -9.02 -5.61
CA ASN A 70 -3.44 -10.06 -4.95
C ASN A 70 -2.05 -9.56 -4.50
N GLY A 71 -1.54 -8.47 -5.06
CA GLY A 71 -0.24 -7.90 -4.68
C GLY A 71 -0.26 -7.02 -3.44
N VAL A 72 -1.42 -6.77 -2.84
CA VAL A 72 -1.57 -5.90 -1.66
C VAL A 72 -1.21 -6.64 -0.38
N ALA A 73 -0.54 -5.93 0.52
CA ALA A 73 -0.37 -6.33 1.92
C ALA A 73 -1.60 -5.88 2.71
N LEU A 74 -2.57 -6.79 2.89
CA LEU A 74 -3.87 -6.46 3.44
C LEU A 74 -3.88 -6.51 4.96
N ASN A 75 -3.97 -5.33 5.59
CA ASN A 75 -4.30 -5.20 7.00
C ASN A 75 -5.83 -5.12 7.14
N ILE A 76 -6.46 -6.23 7.48
CA ILE A 76 -7.93 -6.36 7.50
C ILE A 76 -8.57 -5.39 8.49
N PRO A 77 -8.12 -5.28 9.75
CA PRO A 77 -8.69 -4.31 10.69
C PRO A 77 -8.59 -2.85 10.22
N VAL A 78 -7.45 -2.45 9.67
CA VAL A 78 -7.24 -1.09 9.15
C VAL A 78 -8.15 -0.82 7.95
N PHE A 79 -8.27 -1.78 7.04
CA PHE A 79 -9.15 -1.66 5.87
C PHE A 79 -10.60 -1.40 6.28
N PHE A 80 -11.14 -2.18 7.19
CA PHE A 80 -12.54 -2.02 7.61
C PHE A 80 -12.76 -0.82 8.53
N LYS A 81 -11.75 -0.39 9.26
CA LYS A 81 -11.79 0.88 9.99
C LYS A 81 -11.97 2.06 9.03
N GLU A 82 -11.20 2.10 7.95
CA GLU A 82 -11.34 3.11 6.91
C GLU A 82 -12.69 3.03 6.19
N TYR A 83 -13.11 1.81 5.83
CA TYR A 83 -14.43 1.57 5.23
C TYR A 83 -15.57 2.12 6.09
N ASN A 84 -15.56 1.78 7.36
CA ASN A 84 -16.58 2.24 8.30
C ASN A 84 -16.54 3.76 8.50
N GLU A 85 -15.36 4.37 8.53
CA GLU A 85 -15.21 5.82 8.60
C GLU A 85 -15.85 6.51 7.39
N VAL A 86 -15.53 6.04 6.19
CA VAL A 86 -16.10 6.57 4.94
C VAL A 86 -17.63 6.49 4.96
N VAL A 87 -18.18 5.35 5.31
CA VAL A 87 -19.65 5.15 5.37
C VAL A 87 -20.28 5.99 6.47
N SER A 88 -19.66 6.09 7.65
CA SER A 88 -20.17 6.87 8.77
C SER A 88 -20.25 8.37 8.48
N ARG A 89 -19.45 8.86 7.52
CA ARG A 89 -19.43 10.24 7.07
C ARG A 89 -20.37 10.53 5.89
N GLY A 90 -21.25 9.58 5.56
CA GLY A 90 -22.33 9.76 4.59
C GLY A 90 -22.02 9.30 3.18
N VAL A 91 -20.85 8.71 2.93
CA VAL A 91 -20.55 8.11 1.64
C VAL A 91 -21.40 6.83 1.51
N PRO A 92 -22.11 6.63 0.38
CA PRO A 92 -22.83 5.38 0.14
C PRO A 92 -21.88 4.18 0.21
N ALA A 93 -22.36 3.05 0.74
CA ALA A 93 -21.55 1.86 0.92
C ALA A 93 -20.82 1.47 -0.39
N PRO A 94 -19.48 1.54 -0.43
CA PRO A 94 -18.72 1.25 -1.64
C PRO A 94 -18.87 -0.22 -2.08
N LYS A 95 -18.82 -0.43 -3.39
CA LYS A 95 -18.69 -1.78 -3.96
C LYS A 95 -17.25 -2.22 -3.80
N ILE A 96 -17.01 -3.25 -3.00
CA ILE A 96 -15.68 -3.76 -2.68
C ILE A 96 -15.52 -5.19 -3.17
N MET A 97 -14.35 -5.49 -3.72
CA MET A 97 -13.92 -6.86 -3.97
C MET A 97 -12.47 -7.05 -3.48
N ILE A 98 -12.24 -8.12 -2.74
CA ILE A 98 -10.93 -8.48 -2.17
C ILE A 98 -10.46 -9.76 -2.83
N SER A 99 -9.24 -9.76 -3.38
CA SER A 99 -8.65 -10.97 -3.95
C SER A 99 -8.50 -12.07 -2.89
N ASP A 100 -8.98 -13.24 -3.22
CA ASP A 100 -8.75 -14.46 -2.43
C ASP A 100 -7.26 -14.83 -2.31
N ARG A 101 -6.42 -14.32 -3.22
CA ARG A 101 -4.96 -14.51 -3.23
C ARG A 101 -4.18 -13.37 -2.58
N ALA A 102 -4.82 -12.28 -2.16
CA ALA A 102 -4.17 -11.26 -1.36
C ALA A 102 -3.67 -11.88 -0.05
N GLN A 103 -2.51 -11.42 0.42
CA GLN A 103 -1.97 -11.92 1.69
C GLN A 103 -2.26 -10.95 2.82
N ILE A 104 -2.34 -11.50 4.02
CA ILE A 104 -2.78 -10.82 5.23
C ILE A 104 -1.58 -10.29 5.99
N VAL A 105 -1.62 -9.02 6.39
CA VAL A 105 -0.72 -8.49 7.41
C VAL A 105 -1.16 -9.08 8.76
N MET A 106 -0.35 -10.00 9.28
CA MET A 106 -0.61 -10.67 10.54
C MET A 106 -0.30 -9.75 11.72
N PRO A 107 -0.96 -9.94 12.88
CA PRO A 107 -0.70 -9.12 14.06
C PRO A 107 0.78 -9.05 14.43
N TYR A 108 1.52 -10.15 14.29
CA TYR A 108 2.95 -10.20 14.60
C TYR A 108 3.82 -9.44 13.58
N HIS A 109 3.37 -9.19 12.37
CA HIS A 109 4.14 -8.39 11.40
C HIS A 109 4.38 -6.97 11.92
N ILE A 110 3.36 -6.37 12.53
CA ILE A 110 3.48 -5.04 13.13
C ILE A 110 4.46 -5.04 14.29
N LEU A 111 4.39 -6.06 15.16
CA LEU A 111 5.31 -6.22 16.28
C LEU A 111 6.76 -6.38 15.80
N PHE A 112 7.00 -7.24 14.82
CA PHE A 112 8.34 -7.46 14.26
C PHE A 112 8.93 -6.22 13.62
N ASP A 113 8.11 -5.43 12.93
CA ASP A 113 8.54 -4.16 12.36
C ASP A 113 8.98 -3.16 13.45
N GLN A 114 8.20 -3.07 14.53
CA GLN A 114 8.55 -2.24 15.69
C GLN A 114 9.82 -2.71 16.37
N TYR A 115 9.94 -4.01 16.63
CA TYR A 115 11.07 -4.60 17.34
C TYR A 115 12.36 -4.51 16.53
N GLU A 116 12.30 -4.64 15.22
CA GLU A 116 13.47 -4.47 14.35
C GLU A 116 13.95 -3.01 14.32
N GLU A 117 13.04 -2.03 14.23
CA GLU A 117 13.40 -0.62 14.33
C GLU A 117 14.04 -0.29 15.70
N GLU A 118 13.51 -0.85 16.79
CA GLU A 118 14.13 -0.73 18.12
C GLU A 118 15.52 -1.34 18.16
N ARG A 119 15.70 -2.54 17.63
CA ARG A 119 17.00 -3.25 17.60
C ARG A 119 18.04 -2.49 16.79
N LEU A 120 17.67 -1.89 15.67
CA LEU A 120 18.54 -1.11 14.80
C LEU A 120 18.91 0.24 15.41
N GLY A 121 18.08 0.81 16.27
CA GLY A 121 18.36 2.09 16.96
C GLY A 121 18.69 3.21 15.97
N GLY A 122 19.87 3.81 16.13
CA GLY A 122 20.34 4.91 15.27
C GLY A 122 20.58 4.54 13.80
N LYS A 123 20.54 3.25 13.45
CA LYS A 123 20.66 2.72 12.07
C LYS A 123 19.30 2.30 11.50
N SER A 124 18.20 2.68 12.13
CA SER A 124 16.85 2.35 11.69
C SER A 124 16.54 2.94 10.31
N PHE A 125 15.67 2.26 9.56
CA PHE A 125 15.25 2.71 8.22
C PHE A 125 14.18 3.81 8.25
N GLY A 126 13.61 4.10 9.42
CA GLY A 126 12.50 5.03 9.57
C GLY A 126 11.17 4.44 9.13
N SER A 127 10.94 3.15 9.41
CA SER A 127 9.69 2.46 9.13
C SER A 127 8.47 3.20 9.67
N THR A 128 7.34 3.06 8.98
CA THR A 128 6.01 3.50 9.46
C THR A 128 5.45 2.57 10.54
N LYS A 129 6.14 1.46 10.83
CA LYS A 129 5.73 0.41 11.79
C LYS A 129 4.37 -0.22 11.43
N SER A 130 4.10 -0.31 10.15
CA SER A 130 2.88 -0.91 9.60
C SER A 130 3.03 -2.40 9.25
N GLY A 131 4.19 -3.00 9.55
CA GLY A 131 4.45 -4.43 9.36
C GLY A 131 4.77 -4.84 7.92
N ILE A 132 5.08 -3.91 7.04
CA ILE A 132 5.23 -4.17 5.60
C ILE A 132 6.48 -5.01 5.29
N ALA A 133 7.66 -4.66 5.83
CA ALA A 133 8.87 -5.42 5.59
C ALA A 133 8.77 -6.87 6.12
N PRO A 134 8.36 -7.12 7.37
CA PRO A 134 8.14 -8.48 7.85
C PRO A 134 7.07 -9.25 7.04
N PHE A 135 6.02 -8.57 6.60
CA PHE A 135 4.98 -9.16 5.76
C PHE A 135 5.55 -9.70 4.45
N TYR A 136 6.27 -8.86 3.69
CA TYR A 136 6.86 -9.28 2.41
C TYR A 136 7.98 -10.30 2.59
N SER A 137 8.75 -10.22 3.69
CA SER A 137 9.71 -11.27 4.04
C SER A 137 9.03 -12.63 4.17
N ASP A 138 7.93 -12.71 4.88
CA ASP A 138 7.16 -13.95 5.07
C ASP A 138 6.51 -14.43 3.76
N LYS A 139 6.02 -13.50 2.94
CA LYS A 139 5.46 -13.84 1.63
C LYS A 139 6.49 -14.60 0.77
N TYR A 140 7.69 -14.07 0.66
CA TYR A 140 8.75 -14.68 -0.15
C TYR A 140 9.44 -15.88 0.53
N ALA A 141 9.42 -15.92 1.86
CA ALA A 141 9.78 -17.14 2.62
C ALA A 141 8.69 -18.25 2.54
N LYS A 142 7.56 -17.96 1.92
CA LYS A 142 6.43 -18.88 1.70
C LYS A 142 5.73 -19.32 2.99
N ILE A 143 5.72 -18.44 3.99
CA ILE A 143 5.02 -18.61 5.27
C ILE A 143 3.95 -17.54 5.52
N GLY A 144 3.65 -16.74 4.49
CA GLY A 144 2.54 -15.80 4.51
C GLY A 144 1.19 -16.50 4.42
N PHE A 145 0.13 -15.77 4.76
CA PHE A 145 -1.25 -16.26 4.76
C PHE A 145 -2.06 -15.54 3.68
N GLN A 146 -2.61 -16.30 2.73
CA GLN A 146 -3.56 -15.76 1.76
C GLN A 146 -4.96 -15.66 2.37
N VAL A 147 -5.76 -14.74 1.87
CA VAL A 147 -7.16 -14.55 2.33
C VAL A 147 -7.98 -15.84 2.19
N ASN A 148 -7.79 -16.61 1.12
CA ASN A 148 -8.51 -17.88 0.93
C ASN A 148 -8.25 -18.91 2.03
N GLU A 149 -7.08 -18.88 2.65
CA GLU A 149 -6.73 -19.81 3.75
C GLU A 149 -7.62 -19.62 4.99
N LEU A 150 -8.24 -18.45 5.16
CA LEU A 150 -9.19 -18.20 6.24
C LEU A 150 -10.41 -19.12 6.20
N PHE A 151 -10.73 -19.69 5.04
CA PHE A 151 -11.90 -20.52 4.81
C PHE A 151 -11.61 -22.04 4.95
N HIS A 152 -10.42 -22.40 5.42
CA HIS A 152 -9.95 -23.78 5.61
C HIS A 152 -9.41 -23.97 7.02
N ASP A 153 -10.31 -24.05 7.98
CA ASP A 153 -10.02 -23.94 9.43
C ASP A 153 -8.93 -24.90 9.93
N ASP A 154 -8.96 -26.17 9.53
CA ASP A 154 -8.03 -27.17 10.04
C ASP A 154 -6.60 -26.94 9.54
N SER A 155 -6.43 -26.74 8.23
CA SER A 155 -5.11 -26.44 7.65
C SER A 155 -4.58 -25.06 8.05
N LEU A 156 -5.48 -24.12 8.28
CA LEU A 156 -5.13 -22.80 8.81
C LEU A 156 -4.54 -22.91 10.21
N ARG A 157 -5.19 -23.67 11.10
CA ARG A 157 -4.73 -23.87 12.47
C ARG A 157 -3.33 -24.53 12.51
N GLU A 158 -3.12 -25.58 11.75
CA GLU A 158 -1.81 -26.24 11.64
C GLU A 158 -0.71 -25.28 11.17
N LYS A 159 -1.02 -24.45 10.18
CA LYS A 159 -0.07 -23.48 9.65
C LYS A 159 0.24 -22.39 10.67
N VAL A 160 -0.78 -21.87 11.38
CA VAL A 160 -0.59 -20.87 12.43
C VAL A 160 0.32 -21.41 13.53
N GLU A 161 0.11 -22.62 14.01
CA GLU A 161 0.94 -23.26 15.04
C GLU A 161 2.39 -23.36 14.60
N ARG A 162 2.65 -23.83 13.38
CA ARG A 162 3.99 -23.97 12.82
C ARG A 162 4.69 -22.62 12.63
N VAL A 163 4.00 -21.62 12.14
CA VAL A 163 4.58 -20.28 11.92
C VAL A 163 4.86 -19.58 13.25
N VAL A 164 3.92 -19.67 14.19
CA VAL A 164 4.08 -19.08 15.54
C VAL A 164 5.28 -19.69 16.27
N GLU A 165 5.50 -21.00 16.15
CA GLU A 165 6.69 -21.65 16.72
C GLU A 165 7.99 -21.00 16.22
N THR A 166 8.11 -20.81 14.90
CA THR A 166 9.26 -20.15 14.30
C THR A 166 9.41 -18.69 14.73
N LYS A 167 8.30 -17.96 14.78
CA LYS A 167 8.31 -16.55 15.24
C LYS A 167 8.72 -16.43 16.71
N ASN A 168 8.30 -17.36 17.54
CA ASN A 168 8.64 -17.37 18.96
C ASN A 168 10.15 -17.58 19.20
N ILE A 169 10.83 -18.33 18.34
CA ILE A 169 12.30 -18.45 18.40
C ILE A 169 12.96 -17.08 18.22
N LEU A 170 12.49 -16.27 17.26
CA LEU A 170 13.02 -14.94 17.04
C LEU A 170 12.65 -13.98 18.18
N LEU A 171 11.45 -14.07 18.69
CA LEU A 171 11.02 -13.25 19.84
C LEU A 171 11.84 -13.53 21.09
N GLU A 172 12.10 -14.79 21.38
CA GLU A 172 12.87 -15.21 22.56
C GLU A 172 14.36 -14.84 22.43
N HIS A 173 14.99 -15.21 21.31
CA HIS A 173 16.45 -15.19 21.20
C HIS A 173 17.02 -13.95 20.50
N LEU A 174 16.23 -13.26 19.65
CA LEU A 174 16.70 -12.08 18.94
C LEU A 174 16.16 -10.78 19.58
N TYR A 175 14.85 -10.73 19.79
CA TYR A 175 14.20 -9.51 20.26
C TYR A 175 14.00 -9.44 21.76
N HIS A 176 14.06 -10.58 22.47
CA HIS A 176 13.79 -10.68 23.91
C HIS A 176 12.44 -10.04 24.30
N LYS A 177 11.42 -10.42 23.58
CA LYS A 177 10.04 -9.92 23.71
C LYS A 177 9.08 -11.07 24.05
N PRO A 178 7.86 -10.75 24.56
CA PRO A 178 6.87 -11.76 24.86
C PRO A 178 6.55 -12.67 23.69
N LEU A 179 6.32 -13.94 23.99
CA LEU A 179 5.98 -14.94 22.98
C LEU A 179 4.53 -14.79 22.49
N LEU A 180 4.28 -15.21 21.26
CA LEU A 180 2.95 -15.31 20.66
C LEU A 180 2.23 -16.56 21.15
N ASN A 181 0.91 -16.47 21.25
CA ASN A 181 0.02 -17.60 21.50
C ASN A 181 -0.72 -17.96 20.20
N ALA A 182 -0.54 -19.21 19.73
CA ALA A 182 -1.13 -19.67 18.47
C ALA A 182 -2.67 -19.63 18.49
N ASP A 183 -3.30 -19.96 19.62
CA ASP A 183 -4.76 -19.95 19.75
C ASP A 183 -5.33 -18.52 19.65
N GLU A 184 -4.65 -17.53 20.23
CA GLU A 184 -5.03 -16.12 20.12
C GLU A 184 -4.90 -15.63 18.68
N ILE A 185 -3.83 -15.99 17.98
CA ILE A 185 -3.63 -15.64 16.56
C ILE A 185 -4.74 -16.29 15.71
N PHE A 186 -5.02 -17.57 15.93
CA PHE A 186 -6.10 -18.24 15.20
C PHE A 186 -7.47 -17.61 15.45
N ALA A 187 -7.79 -17.27 16.71
CA ALA A 187 -9.03 -16.60 17.06
C ALA A 187 -9.17 -15.25 16.36
N GLU A 188 -8.08 -14.49 16.24
CA GLU A 188 -8.06 -13.22 15.52
C GLU A 188 -8.31 -13.44 14.03
N LEU A 189 -7.72 -14.48 13.42
CA LEU A 189 -7.98 -14.84 12.02
C LEU A 189 -9.44 -15.24 11.77
N MET A 190 -10.10 -15.86 12.72
CA MET A 190 -11.52 -16.17 12.60
C MET A 190 -12.39 -14.91 12.56
N LYS A 191 -12.02 -13.86 13.29
CA LYS A 191 -12.67 -12.55 13.16
C LYS A 191 -12.42 -11.94 11.78
N TYR A 192 -11.20 -12.04 11.26
CA TYR A 192 -10.87 -11.57 9.90
C TYR A 192 -11.69 -12.28 8.84
N LYS A 193 -11.86 -13.60 8.97
CA LYS A 193 -12.71 -14.41 8.09
C LYS A 193 -14.12 -13.84 7.98
N GLU A 194 -14.76 -13.54 9.11
CA GLU A 194 -16.10 -12.96 9.12
C GLU A 194 -16.15 -11.58 8.48
N MET A 195 -15.13 -10.75 8.71
CA MET A 195 -15.04 -9.40 8.14
C MET A 195 -14.93 -9.40 6.62
N VAL A 196 -14.12 -10.29 6.06
CA VAL A 196 -13.84 -10.31 4.61
C VAL A 196 -14.81 -11.16 3.81
N ALA A 197 -15.48 -12.11 4.41
CA ALA A 197 -16.29 -13.12 3.72
C ALA A 197 -17.26 -12.55 2.66
N PRO A 198 -17.96 -11.43 2.89
CA PRO A 198 -18.85 -10.85 1.87
C PRO A 198 -18.16 -10.28 0.64
N TYR A 199 -16.84 -10.07 0.69
CA TYR A 199 -16.09 -9.29 -0.30
C TYR A 199 -15.08 -10.11 -1.09
N VAL A 200 -14.78 -11.34 -0.66
CA VAL A 200 -13.72 -12.17 -1.26
C VAL A 200 -14.17 -12.80 -2.57
N GLY A 201 -13.28 -12.78 -3.56
CA GLY A 201 -13.51 -13.43 -4.82
C GLY A 201 -12.26 -13.55 -5.70
N ASP A 202 -12.42 -14.19 -6.85
CA ASP A 202 -11.38 -14.30 -7.87
C ASP A 202 -11.27 -12.99 -8.66
N VAL A 203 -10.39 -12.13 -8.22
CA VAL A 203 -10.16 -10.81 -8.83
C VAL A 203 -9.61 -10.95 -10.25
N SER A 204 -8.74 -11.91 -10.52
CA SER A 204 -8.20 -12.11 -11.87
C SER A 204 -9.30 -12.44 -12.87
N LEU A 205 -10.21 -13.33 -12.52
CA LEU A 205 -11.36 -13.67 -13.34
C LEU A 205 -12.32 -12.46 -13.49
N PHE A 206 -12.57 -11.75 -12.41
CA PHE A 206 -13.40 -10.54 -12.42
C PHE A 206 -12.85 -9.49 -13.38
N LEU A 207 -11.56 -9.17 -13.30
CA LEU A 207 -10.93 -8.19 -14.17
C LEU A 207 -10.85 -8.65 -15.64
N TRP A 208 -10.61 -9.94 -15.85
CA TRP A 208 -10.64 -10.52 -17.20
C TRP A 208 -12.00 -10.37 -17.87
N ASN A 209 -13.08 -10.66 -17.15
CA ASN A 209 -14.44 -10.47 -17.66
C ASN A 209 -14.74 -8.99 -17.89
N ALA A 210 -14.34 -8.11 -16.98
CA ALA A 210 -14.50 -6.66 -17.12
C ALA A 210 -13.82 -6.12 -18.40
N LEU A 211 -12.61 -6.62 -18.72
CA LEU A 211 -11.93 -6.27 -19.98
C LEU A 211 -12.72 -6.70 -21.20
N LYS A 212 -13.29 -7.89 -21.19
CA LYS A 212 -14.15 -8.38 -22.30
C LYS A 212 -15.42 -7.55 -22.46
N GLU A 213 -15.95 -7.04 -21.36
CA GLU A 213 -17.13 -6.16 -21.35
C GLU A 213 -16.82 -4.70 -21.72
N GLY A 214 -15.56 -4.39 -21.98
CA GLY A 214 -15.16 -3.03 -22.34
C GLY A 214 -15.07 -2.05 -21.18
N LYS A 215 -14.90 -2.53 -19.94
CA LYS A 215 -14.79 -1.68 -18.75
C LYS A 215 -13.46 -0.95 -18.68
N GLU A 216 -13.49 0.27 -18.17
CA GLU A 216 -12.30 1.07 -17.88
C GLU A 216 -11.74 0.70 -16.50
N ILE A 217 -10.49 0.26 -16.47
CA ILE A 217 -9.78 -0.18 -15.24
C ILE A 217 -8.63 0.76 -14.95
N LEU A 218 -8.57 1.23 -13.71
CA LEU A 218 -7.51 2.08 -13.19
C LEU A 218 -6.73 1.32 -12.12
N LEU A 219 -5.43 1.14 -12.33
CA LEU A 219 -4.52 0.59 -11.34
C LEU A 219 -3.94 1.74 -10.52
N GLU A 220 -4.19 1.72 -9.23
CA GLU A 220 -3.71 2.73 -8.28
C GLU A 220 -2.47 2.23 -7.57
N GLY A 221 -1.31 2.83 -7.89
CA GLY A 221 -0.04 2.54 -7.26
C GLY A 221 0.16 3.30 -5.95
N GLN A 222 1.16 2.88 -5.22
CA GLN A 222 1.57 3.42 -3.93
C GLN A 222 3.07 3.68 -3.94
N LEU A 223 3.51 4.72 -3.24
CA LEU A 223 4.91 5.18 -3.22
C LEU A 223 5.40 5.63 -4.62
N GLY A 224 6.68 5.57 -4.88
CA GLY A 224 7.29 6.06 -6.11
C GLY A 224 8.48 5.21 -6.56
N SER A 225 9.01 5.49 -7.74
CA SER A 225 10.06 4.69 -8.37
C SER A 225 11.33 4.58 -7.53
N LEU A 226 11.71 5.64 -6.79
CA LEU A 226 12.88 5.61 -5.90
C LEU A 226 12.72 4.72 -4.67
N LYS A 227 11.51 4.26 -4.40
CA LYS A 227 11.21 3.31 -3.32
C LYS A 227 11.05 1.87 -3.81
N ASP A 228 11.22 1.62 -5.10
CA ASP A 228 11.19 0.27 -5.65
C ASP A 228 12.40 -0.55 -5.19
N PRO A 229 12.24 -1.83 -4.79
CA PRO A 229 13.33 -2.65 -4.29
C PRO A 229 14.44 -2.91 -5.31
N ASP A 230 14.09 -2.99 -6.59
CA ASP A 230 15.04 -3.31 -7.66
C ASP A 230 15.65 -2.06 -8.32
N HIS A 231 14.87 -0.99 -8.47
CA HIS A 231 15.27 0.21 -9.22
C HIS A 231 15.41 1.47 -8.36
N GLY A 232 15.06 1.38 -7.07
CA GLY A 232 15.13 2.52 -6.14
C GLY A 232 16.46 2.66 -5.43
N ILE A 233 16.45 3.47 -4.36
CA ILE A 233 17.63 3.80 -3.54
C ILE A 233 17.91 2.72 -2.47
N TYR A 234 17.99 1.47 -2.88
CA TYR A 234 18.24 0.34 -1.97
C TYR A 234 19.43 0.60 -1.02
N PRO A 235 19.34 0.28 0.28
CA PRO A 235 18.26 -0.45 0.96
C PRO A 235 17.12 0.43 1.51
N MET A 236 17.13 1.74 1.29
CA MET A 236 16.14 2.67 1.80
C MET A 236 14.87 2.71 0.92
N VAL A 237 14.32 1.55 0.66
CA VAL A 237 13.17 1.30 -0.23
C VAL A 237 12.01 0.69 0.54
N THR A 238 10.84 0.61 -0.10
CA THR A 238 9.74 -0.23 0.39
C THR A 238 9.95 -1.68 -0.05
N SER A 239 9.17 -2.59 0.50
CA SER A 239 9.32 -4.03 0.20
C SER A 239 8.46 -4.51 -0.97
N SER A 240 7.62 -3.65 -1.53
CA SER A 240 6.82 -3.95 -2.72
C SER A 240 7.34 -3.22 -3.94
N SER A 241 7.14 -3.80 -5.14
CA SER A 241 7.45 -3.10 -6.38
C SER A 241 6.46 -1.97 -6.63
N THR A 242 6.99 -0.76 -6.85
CA THR A 242 6.23 0.48 -7.02
C THR A 242 5.99 0.84 -8.50
N LEU A 243 6.55 0.06 -9.42
CA LEU A 243 6.50 0.32 -10.85
C LEU A 243 5.19 -0.19 -11.48
N ALA A 244 4.77 0.45 -12.56
CA ALA A 244 3.53 0.11 -13.27
C ALA A 244 3.50 -1.34 -13.78
N ALA A 245 4.65 -1.89 -14.17
CA ALA A 245 4.76 -3.27 -14.63
C ALA A 245 4.29 -4.30 -13.59
N TYR A 246 4.50 -4.03 -12.30
CA TYR A 246 4.01 -4.89 -11.24
C TYR A 246 2.47 -4.88 -11.15
N GLY A 247 1.81 -3.87 -11.69
CA GLY A 247 0.35 -3.82 -11.77
C GLY A 247 -0.26 -5.03 -12.47
N ALA A 248 0.42 -5.57 -13.48
CA ALA A 248 0.00 -6.81 -14.13
C ALA A 248 0.01 -8.00 -13.17
N ILE A 249 1.06 -8.14 -12.38
CA ILE A 249 1.20 -9.22 -11.39
C ILE A 249 0.27 -8.99 -10.20
N GLY A 250 0.29 -7.78 -9.64
CA GLY A 250 -0.43 -7.45 -8.40
C GLY A 250 -1.95 -7.33 -8.55
N ALA A 251 -2.45 -7.12 -9.77
CA ALA A 251 -3.88 -7.15 -10.10
C ALA A 251 -4.31 -8.47 -10.76
N GLY A 252 -3.36 -9.23 -11.32
CA GLY A 252 -3.65 -10.46 -12.05
C GLY A 252 -4.21 -10.23 -13.45
N VAL A 253 -3.69 -9.23 -14.16
CA VAL A 253 -4.06 -8.90 -15.54
C VAL A 253 -2.89 -9.13 -16.50
N PRO A 254 -3.15 -9.37 -17.81
CA PRO A 254 -2.07 -9.48 -18.77
C PRO A 254 -1.28 -8.15 -18.90
N PRO A 255 0.06 -8.18 -18.94
CA PRO A 255 0.85 -6.95 -19.00
C PRO A 255 0.60 -6.12 -20.25
N TYR A 256 0.27 -6.75 -21.37
CA TYR A 256 -0.03 -6.06 -22.63
C TYR A 256 -1.39 -5.32 -22.62
N GLU A 257 -2.21 -5.51 -21.57
CA GLU A 257 -3.46 -4.76 -21.38
C GLU A 257 -3.27 -3.43 -20.65
N ILE A 258 -2.12 -3.22 -20.02
CA ILE A 258 -1.74 -1.90 -19.48
C ILE A 258 -1.32 -1.02 -20.65
N LYS A 259 -2.26 -0.20 -21.14
CA LYS A 259 -2.06 0.61 -22.35
C LYS A 259 -1.54 2.02 -22.06
N LYS A 260 -1.68 2.48 -20.82
CA LYS A 260 -1.26 3.82 -20.43
C LYS A 260 -0.70 3.82 -19.01
N VAL A 261 0.48 4.39 -18.87
CA VAL A 261 1.09 4.67 -17.57
C VAL A 261 1.03 6.17 -17.34
N ILE A 262 0.45 6.57 -16.21
CA ILE A 262 0.37 7.96 -15.77
C ILE A 262 1.32 8.09 -14.59
N THR A 263 2.46 8.71 -14.83
CA THR A 263 3.47 8.94 -13.80
C THR A 263 3.27 10.32 -13.19
N VAL A 264 2.99 10.35 -11.90
CA VAL A 264 2.77 11.60 -11.17
C VAL A 264 4.08 12.09 -10.58
N CYS A 265 4.41 13.35 -10.79
CA CYS A 265 5.57 14.01 -10.19
C CYS A 265 5.17 15.32 -9.51
N LYS A 266 6.02 15.80 -8.60
CA LYS A 266 5.91 17.14 -8.00
C LYS A 266 6.79 18.13 -8.77
N ALA A 267 6.46 19.41 -8.68
CA ALA A 267 7.28 20.50 -9.18
C ALA A 267 8.56 20.76 -8.32
N TYR A 268 8.67 20.10 -7.19
CA TYR A 268 9.83 20.04 -6.30
C TYR A 268 9.94 18.62 -5.75
N SER A 269 10.97 18.30 -4.98
CA SER A 269 11.14 16.98 -4.40
C SER A 269 10.84 16.96 -2.90
N SER A 270 10.20 15.92 -2.41
CA SER A 270 10.03 15.66 -0.99
C SER A 270 10.18 14.18 -0.67
N ALA A 271 10.70 13.86 0.51
CA ALA A 271 10.89 12.49 0.95
C ALA A 271 10.67 12.33 2.46
N VAL A 272 10.20 11.16 2.87
CA VAL A 272 10.14 10.73 4.27
C VAL A 272 11.13 9.57 4.45
N GLY A 273 11.83 9.55 5.57
CA GLY A 273 12.79 8.50 5.91
C GLY A 273 14.21 8.77 5.43
N ALA A 274 15.09 7.80 5.71
CA ALA A 274 16.50 7.88 5.37
C ALA A 274 16.74 7.56 3.89
N GLY A 275 17.97 7.80 3.45
CA GLY A 275 18.44 7.46 2.11
C GLY A 275 18.94 8.66 1.32
N ALA A 276 19.48 8.38 0.13
CA ALA A 276 20.02 9.40 -0.76
C ALA A 276 18.92 10.37 -1.25
N PHE A 277 19.25 11.64 -1.26
CA PHE A 277 18.38 12.71 -1.76
C PHE A 277 19.26 13.77 -2.41
N VAL A 278 19.56 13.58 -3.68
CA VAL A 278 20.60 14.34 -4.40
C VAL A 278 20.31 15.86 -4.45
N SER A 279 19.04 16.23 -4.61
CA SER A 279 18.60 17.62 -4.69
C SER A 279 18.15 18.22 -3.34
N GLU A 280 18.49 17.58 -2.21
CA GLU A 280 18.05 18.01 -0.88
C GLU A 280 18.55 19.42 -0.54
N ILE A 281 17.65 20.21 0.06
CA ILE A 281 17.96 21.55 0.58
C ILE A 281 17.72 21.59 2.09
N PHE A 282 18.37 22.53 2.76
CA PHE A 282 18.36 22.66 4.22
C PHE A 282 18.10 24.11 4.65
N GLY A 283 17.82 24.31 5.93
CA GLY A 283 17.66 25.64 6.52
C GLY A 283 16.35 26.31 6.15
N GLU A 284 16.35 27.65 6.19
CA GLU A 284 15.14 28.47 6.04
C GLU A 284 14.41 28.21 4.71
N GLU A 285 15.13 27.98 3.63
CA GLU A 285 14.54 27.68 2.31
C GLU A 285 13.76 26.36 2.33
N ALA A 286 14.31 25.32 2.94
CA ALA A 286 13.64 24.04 3.12
C ALA A 286 12.39 24.18 4.01
N ASP A 287 12.50 24.93 5.09
CA ASP A 287 11.40 25.18 6.03
C ASP A 287 10.25 25.95 5.38
N GLU A 288 10.56 26.95 4.58
CA GLU A 288 9.58 27.74 3.86
C GLU A 288 8.88 26.89 2.77
N LEU A 289 9.63 26.11 2.01
CA LEU A 289 9.05 25.21 1.01
C LEU A 289 8.16 24.15 1.67
N ARG A 290 8.58 23.60 2.81
CA ARG A 290 7.79 22.63 3.59
C ARG A 290 6.47 23.23 4.07
N ARG A 291 6.53 24.45 4.56
CA ARG A 291 5.35 25.17 5.07
C ARG A 291 4.34 25.49 3.97
N ARG A 292 4.82 25.87 2.78
CA ARG A 292 3.98 26.23 1.63
C ARG A 292 3.46 25.04 0.84
N GLY A 293 4.15 23.90 0.90
CA GLY A 293 3.81 22.73 0.12
C GLY A 293 2.56 22.01 0.61
N GLY A 294 1.84 21.39 -0.33
CA GLY A 294 0.66 20.56 -0.05
C GLY A 294 -0.49 21.26 0.67
N ASP A 295 -1.48 20.47 1.05
CA ASP A 295 -2.66 20.94 1.78
C ASP A 295 -2.43 20.92 3.31
N GLY A 296 -1.59 21.77 3.82
CA GLY A 296 -1.24 21.84 5.24
C GLY A 296 0.24 21.60 5.54
N GLY A 297 1.09 21.76 4.53
CA GLY A 297 2.54 21.59 4.63
C GLY A 297 3.01 20.19 4.28
N GLU A 298 4.31 20.06 4.06
CA GLU A 298 4.96 18.81 3.69
C GLU A 298 5.30 17.99 4.93
N TYR A 299 4.29 17.28 5.44
CA TYR A 299 4.39 16.35 6.57
C TYR A 299 3.83 14.98 6.19
N GLY A 300 4.44 13.91 6.71
CA GLY A 300 4.01 12.55 6.43
C GLY A 300 2.56 12.31 6.85
N ALA A 301 1.72 11.83 5.92
CA ALA A 301 0.30 11.59 6.16
C ALA A 301 0.05 10.56 7.29
N THR A 302 0.91 9.56 7.42
CA THR A 302 0.81 8.50 8.44
C THR A 302 1.51 8.87 9.74
N THR A 303 2.71 9.45 9.64
CA THR A 303 3.60 9.67 10.80
C THR A 303 3.62 11.10 11.32
N GLY A 304 3.13 12.06 10.52
CA GLY A 304 3.25 13.50 10.81
C GLY A 304 4.68 14.05 10.76
N ARG A 305 5.68 13.24 10.37
CA ARG A 305 7.07 13.67 10.31
C ARG A 305 7.26 14.76 9.26
N PRO A 306 8.10 15.78 9.51
CA PRO A 306 8.51 16.73 8.50
C PRO A 306 9.18 16.00 7.33
N ARG A 307 8.72 16.26 6.11
CA ARG A 307 9.38 15.72 4.92
C ARG A 307 10.68 16.45 4.65
N ARG A 308 11.67 15.73 4.19
CA ARG A 308 12.89 16.29 3.62
C ARG A 308 12.51 16.98 2.32
N MET A 309 13.08 18.14 2.06
CA MET A 309 12.74 18.97 0.91
C MET A 309 13.91 19.09 -0.07
N GLY A 310 13.60 19.18 -1.34
CA GLY A 310 14.62 19.34 -2.38
C GLY A 310 14.10 19.96 -3.66
N TRP A 311 15.01 20.37 -4.51
CA TRP A 311 14.69 20.87 -5.83
C TRP A 311 14.14 19.77 -6.74
N PHE A 312 13.48 20.17 -7.80
CA PHE A 312 13.04 19.26 -8.86
C PHE A 312 14.25 18.55 -9.49
N ASP A 313 14.18 17.23 -9.58
CA ASP A 313 15.26 16.41 -10.14
C ASP A 313 14.94 16.04 -11.60
N CYS A 314 15.52 16.80 -12.51
CA CYS A 314 15.34 16.57 -13.95
C CYS A 314 15.96 15.26 -14.44
N CYS A 315 17.07 14.83 -13.82
CA CYS A 315 17.72 13.58 -14.20
C CYS A 315 16.86 12.37 -13.88
N LEU A 316 16.23 12.37 -12.70
CA LEU A 316 15.30 11.31 -12.32
C LEU A 316 14.12 11.22 -13.28
N LEU A 317 13.54 12.38 -13.63
CA LEU A 317 12.38 12.41 -14.52
C LEU A 317 12.75 11.94 -15.93
N TYR A 318 13.87 12.38 -16.44
CA TYR A 318 14.38 12.00 -17.77
C TYR A 318 14.64 10.49 -17.89
N THR A 319 15.17 9.86 -16.83
CA THR A 319 15.46 8.41 -16.82
C THR A 319 14.26 7.54 -16.49
N SER A 320 13.14 8.11 -16.07
CA SER A 320 11.94 7.37 -15.65
C SER A 320 10.93 7.09 -16.77
N ASP A 321 11.26 7.34 -18.00
CA ASP A 321 10.35 7.24 -19.18
C ASP A 321 9.08 8.11 -19.04
N ALA A 322 9.14 9.09 -18.17
CA ALA A 322 8.03 10.02 -17.89
C ALA A 322 8.22 11.37 -18.61
N ALA A 323 9.30 11.52 -19.37
CA ALA A 323 9.67 12.78 -20.01
C ALA A 323 9.19 12.91 -21.46
N ASP A 324 8.60 11.87 -22.06
CA ASP A 324 8.12 11.86 -23.45
C ASP A 324 6.62 12.25 -23.56
#